data_7af14e24678a2b2ab03a06bc76d9c4f6
#
_entry.id   7af14e24678a2b2ab03a06bc76d9c4f6
#
_cell.length_a   1.000
_cell.length_b   1.000
_cell.length_c   1.000
_cell.angle_alpha   90.00
_cell.angle_beta   90.00
_cell.angle_gamma   90.00
#
_symmetry.space_group_name_H-M   'P 1'
#
loop_
_entity.id
_entity.type
_entity.pdbx_description
1 polymer ?
#
loop_
_entity_poly.entity_id
_entity_poly.type
_entity_poly.pdbx_seq_one_letter_code
_entity_poly.pdbx_strand_id
1 'polypeptide(L)'
;MQRLELIMGRNIPDNGKVTDRMMNDFIKEYIIPFFEYGTFIDGEGLWNGELEQTKIFYLELADDEVDSYREMFTQIAIKYKQAFNQDSVLISQLDSNIAFV
;
A
#
# COMPACT_ATOMS: atom_id res chain seq x y z
N MET A 1 -15.08 -11.54 6.16
CA MET A 1 -13.74 -11.21 5.65
C MET A 1 -13.60 -9.71 5.49
N GLN A 2 -12.41 -9.21 5.65
CA GLN A 2 -12.08 -7.79 5.47
C GLN A 2 -10.94 -7.69 4.46
N ARG A 3 -11.04 -6.75 3.53
CA ARG A 3 -9.92 -6.38 2.67
C ARG A 3 -9.21 -5.17 3.27
N LEU A 4 -7.91 -5.27 3.40
CA LEU A 4 -7.06 -4.17 3.84
C LEU A 4 -6.15 -3.77 2.70
N GLU A 5 -6.17 -2.48 2.34
CA GLU A 5 -5.42 -1.94 1.21
C GLU A 5 -4.45 -0.87 1.68
N LEU A 6 -3.21 -0.95 1.19
CA LEU A 6 -2.20 0.09 1.33
C LEU A 6 -2.02 0.73 -0.04
N ILE A 7 -2.35 2.01 -0.16
CA ILE A 7 -2.33 2.72 -1.44
C ILE A 7 -1.17 3.71 -1.43
N MET A 8 -0.14 3.40 -2.21
CA MET A 8 1.11 4.14 -2.25
C MET A 8 1.19 4.97 -3.53
N GLY A 9 1.05 6.29 -3.38
CA GLY A 9 1.22 7.22 -4.50
C GLY A 9 2.69 7.32 -4.89
N ARG A 10 2.96 7.49 -6.19
CA ARG A 10 4.31 7.47 -6.73
C ARG A 10 4.82 8.83 -7.18
N ASN A 11 4.07 9.91 -7.00
CA ASN A 11 4.60 11.25 -7.18
C ASN A 11 5.33 11.69 -5.92
N ILE A 12 6.56 12.17 -6.10
CA ILE A 12 7.35 12.73 -5.00
C ILE A 12 7.22 14.25 -5.10
N PRO A 13 6.70 14.93 -4.05
CA PRO A 13 6.58 16.39 -4.08
C PRO A 13 7.91 17.04 -4.42
N ASP A 14 7.93 17.90 -5.46
CA ASP A 14 9.08 18.65 -5.94
C ASP A 14 10.28 17.81 -6.41
N ASN A 15 10.10 16.48 -6.58
CA ASN A 15 11.25 15.60 -6.75
C ASN A 15 11.01 14.44 -7.72
N GLY A 16 10.03 14.55 -8.61
CA GLY A 16 9.79 13.54 -9.62
C GLY A 16 8.92 12.39 -9.11
N LYS A 17 9.33 11.16 -9.40
CA LYS A 17 8.49 9.98 -9.15
C LYS A 17 9.28 8.86 -8.50
N VAL A 18 8.58 8.05 -7.71
CA VAL A 18 9.08 6.75 -7.26
C VAL A 18 9.19 5.84 -8.49
N THR A 19 10.41 5.51 -8.88
CA THR A 19 10.65 4.64 -10.05
C THR A 19 10.27 3.20 -9.73
N ASP A 20 10.18 2.36 -10.76
CA ASP A 20 9.93 0.93 -10.57
C ASP A 20 10.99 0.30 -9.68
N ARG A 21 12.25 0.66 -9.87
CA ARG A 21 13.35 0.15 -9.05
C ARG A 21 13.20 0.57 -7.58
N MET A 22 12.91 1.84 -7.34
CA MET A 22 12.70 2.36 -5.97
C MET A 22 11.52 1.65 -5.30
N MET A 23 10.41 1.46 -6.02
CA MET A 23 9.25 0.76 -5.51
C MET A 23 9.58 -0.70 -5.21
N ASN A 24 10.25 -1.39 -6.12
CA ASN A 24 10.63 -2.79 -5.93
C ASN A 24 11.58 -2.96 -4.73
N ASP A 25 12.53 -2.06 -4.56
CA ASP A 25 13.43 -2.10 -3.41
C ASP A 25 12.67 -1.87 -2.10
N PHE A 26 11.71 -0.95 -2.10
CA PHE A 26 10.86 -0.70 -0.93
C PHE A 26 10.04 -1.95 -0.57
N ILE A 27 9.40 -2.56 -1.56
CA ILE A 27 8.59 -3.77 -1.37
C ILE A 27 9.44 -4.92 -0.81
N LYS A 28 10.64 -5.12 -1.33
CA LYS A 28 11.54 -6.18 -0.86
C LYS A 28 12.00 -5.97 0.58
N GLU A 29 12.18 -4.73 1.00
CA GLU A 29 12.66 -4.42 2.34
C GLU A 29 11.53 -4.37 3.37
N TYR A 30 10.40 -3.79 3.03
CA TYR A 30 9.37 -3.44 4.02
C TYR A 30 8.08 -4.25 3.91
N ILE A 31 7.85 -4.98 2.85
CA ILE A 31 6.61 -5.74 2.66
C ILE A 31 6.88 -7.24 2.60
N ILE A 32 7.66 -7.71 1.65
CA ILE A 32 7.88 -9.14 1.43
C ILE A 32 8.33 -9.89 2.69
N PRO A 33 9.24 -9.37 3.53
CA PRO A 33 9.69 -10.12 4.70
C PRO A 33 8.61 -10.36 5.75
N PHE A 34 7.50 -9.62 5.72
CA PHE A 34 6.48 -9.62 6.77
C PHE A 34 5.16 -10.26 6.37
N PHE A 35 4.97 -10.60 5.10
CA PHE A 35 3.71 -11.15 4.61
C PHE A 35 3.96 -12.39 3.76
N GLU A 36 3.20 -13.45 4.05
CA GLU A 36 3.28 -14.69 3.28
C GLU A 36 2.48 -14.64 1.98
N TYR A 37 1.49 -13.74 1.90
CA TYR A 37 0.61 -13.60 0.74
C TYR A 37 0.12 -12.17 0.62
N GLY A 38 -0.44 -11.87 -0.52
CA GLY A 38 -1.03 -10.57 -0.83
C GLY A 38 -1.00 -10.33 -2.33
N THR A 39 -1.59 -9.24 -2.74
CA THR A 39 -1.68 -8.88 -4.15
C THR A 39 -1.23 -7.44 -4.35
N PHE A 40 -0.42 -7.21 -5.38
CA PHE A 40 -0.04 -5.88 -5.82
C PHE A 40 -0.82 -5.52 -7.08
N ILE A 41 -1.34 -4.29 -7.11
CA ILE A 41 -2.02 -3.73 -8.27
C ILE A 41 -1.34 -2.41 -8.62
N ASP A 42 -1.07 -2.21 -9.91
CA ASP A 42 -0.69 -0.91 -10.43
C ASP A 42 -1.96 -0.17 -10.82
N GLY A 43 -2.08 1.07 -10.36
CA GLY A 43 -3.24 1.89 -10.61
C GLY A 43 -2.85 3.32 -10.96
N GLU A 44 -3.86 4.13 -11.22
CA GLU A 44 -3.70 5.55 -11.45
C GLU A 44 -4.70 6.29 -10.58
N GLY A 45 -4.20 7.18 -9.74
CA GLY A 45 -5.01 7.99 -8.85
C GLY A 45 -5.11 9.43 -9.31
N LEU A 46 -5.97 10.16 -8.65
CA LEU A 46 -6.10 11.61 -8.82
C LEU A 46 -5.84 12.26 -7.47
N TRP A 47 -4.86 13.15 -7.41
CA TRP A 47 -4.50 13.85 -6.18
C TRP A 47 -4.18 15.30 -6.49
N ASN A 48 -4.84 16.23 -5.80
CA ASN A 48 -4.68 17.66 -6.03
C ASN A 48 -4.82 18.08 -7.50
N GLY A 49 -5.74 17.44 -8.24
CA GLY A 49 -5.98 17.74 -9.65
C GLY A 49 -4.96 17.12 -10.61
N GLU A 50 -4.02 16.33 -10.12
CA GLU A 50 -3.00 15.68 -10.95
C GLU A 50 -3.16 14.17 -10.94
N LEU A 51 -2.89 13.54 -12.07
CA LEU A 51 -2.85 12.09 -12.18
C LEU A 51 -1.56 11.58 -11.54
N GLU A 52 -1.70 10.49 -10.79
CA GLU A 52 -0.59 9.90 -10.06
C GLU A 52 -0.60 8.39 -10.23
N GLN A 53 0.53 7.82 -10.65
CA GLN A 53 0.71 6.37 -10.63
C GLN A 53 0.70 5.90 -9.18
N THR A 54 0.04 4.77 -8.92
CA THR A 54 -0.07 4.19 -7.59
C THR A 54 0.31 2.71 -7.60
N LYS A 55 0.84 2.25 -6.47
CA LYS A 55 0.99 0.83 -6.18
C LYS A 55 0.09 0.51 -5.00
N ILE A 56 -0.77 -0.48 -5.16
CA ILE A 56 -1.70 -0.92 -4.13
C ILE A 56 -1.29 -2.32 -3.69
N PHE A 57 -1.10 -2.51 -2.39
CA PHE A 57 -0.92 -3.82 -1.79
C PHE A 57 -2.15 -4.15 -0.96
N TYR A 58 -2.78 -5.30 -1.20
CA TYR A 58 -3.93 -5.67 -0.41
C TYR A 58 -3.91 -7.12 0.06
N LEU A 59 -4.60 -7.35 1.18
CA LEU A 59 -4.82 -8.65 1.79
C LEU A 59 -6.31 -8.85 2.04
N GLU A 60 -6.76 -10.12 1.92
CA GLU A 60 -8.04 -10.55 2.45
C GLU A 60 -7.81 -11.22 3.79
N LEU A 61 -8.47 -10.76 4.83
CA LEU A 61 -8.22 -11.16 6.21
C LEU A 61 -9.50 -11.61 6.91
N ALA A 62 -9.37 -12.54 7.85
CA ALA A 62 -10.44 -12.81 8.78
C ALA A 62 -10.70 -11.59 9.66
N ASP A 63 -11.94 -11.43 10.11
CA ASP A 63 -12.37 -10.23 10.86
C ASP A 63 -11.54 -10.02 12.14
N ASP A 64 -11.12 -11.11 12.79
CA ASP A 64 -10.35 -11.05 14.03
C ASP A 64 -8.85 -10.76 13.83
N GLU A 65 -8.38 -10.77 12.57
CA GLU A 65 -6.98 -10.50 12.24
C GLU A 65 -6.72 -9.06 11.82
N VAL A 66 -7.75 -8.34 11.42
CA VAL A 66 -7.59 -7.07 10.69
C VAL A 66 -6.88 -5.99 11.53
N ASP A 67 -7.12 -5.93 12.83
CA ASP A 67 -6.52 -4.88 13.65
C ASP A 67 -5.00 -4.99 13.75
N SER A 68 -4.48 -6.21 13.91
CA SER A 68 -3.04 -6.44 13.97
C SER A 68 -2.37 -6.15 12.62
N TYR A 69 -3.00 -6.53 11.52
CA TYR A 69 -2.46 -6.25 10.18
C TYR A 69 -2.56 -4.76 9.83
N ARG A 70 -3.61 -4.08 10.30
CA ARG A 70 -3.70 -2.62 10.10
C ARG A 70 -2.54 -1.91 10.79
N GLU A 71 -2.14 -2.36 11.97
CA GLU A 71 -0.97 -1.81 12.66
C GLU A 71 0.30 -2.01 11.83
N MET A 72 0.49 -3.19 11.25
CA MET A 72 1.62 -3.45 10.34
C MET A 72 1.58 -2.52 9.12
N PHE A 73 0.41 -2.34 8.51
CA PHE A 73 0.23 -1.43 7.37
C PHE A 73 0.56 0.01 7.75
N THR A 74 0.17 0.43 8.95
CA THR A 74 0.48 1.77 9.46
C THR A 74 1.99 1.98 9.54
N GLN A 75 2.73 1.01 10.04
CA GLN A 75 4.17 1.11 10.12
C GLN A 75 4.82 1.18 8.72
N ILE A 76 4.33 0.40 7.79
CA ILE A 76 4.82 0.45 6.40
C ILE A 76 4.50 1.80 5.77
N ALA A 77 3.30 2.33 6.00
CA ALA A 77 2.89 3.64 5.50
C ALA A 77 3.82 4.76 6.02
N ILE A 78 4.17 4.71 7.31
CA ILE A 78 5.11 5.66 7.90
C ILE A 78 6.48 5.58 7.21
N LYS A 79 6.99 4.37 6.96
CA LYS A 79 8.25 4.17 6.25
C LYS A 79 8.19 4.71 4.82
N TYR A 80 7.09 4.48 4.13
CA TYR A 80 6.90 4.99 2.76
C TYR A 80 6.89 6.51 2.74
N LYS A 81 6.17 7.14 3.66
CA LYS A 81 6.16 8.60 3.80
C LYS A 81 7.56 9.17 4.00
N GLN A 82 8.34 8.54 4.88
CA GLN A 82 9.70 8.98 5.18
C GLN A 82 10.63 8.79 3.99
N ALA A 83 10.53 7.63 3.32
CA ALA A 83 11.41 7.31 2.21
C ALA A 83 11.20 8.23 0.99
N PHE A 84 9.96 8.62 0.72
CA PHE A 84 9.59 9.31 -0.51
C PHE A 84 8.89 10.65 -0.28
N ASN A 85 9.05 11.21 0.91
CA ASN A 85 8.53 12.53 1.27
C ASN A 85 7.05 12.72 0.92
N GLN A 86 6.23 11.73 1.26
CA GLN A 86 4.80 11.76 0.97
C GLN A 86 4.04 12.54 2.05
N ASP A 87 3.02 13.30 1.64
CA ASP A 87 2.13 13.99 2.57
C ASP A 87 1.29 12.98 3.35
N SER A 88 0.79 11.95 2.68
CA SER A 88 0.00 10.90 3.30
C SER A 88 0.07 9.61 2.49
N VAL A 89 -0.27 8.50 3.15
CA VAL A 89 -0.46 7.20 2.52
C VAL A 89 -1.81 6.68 2.97
N LEU A 90 -2.65 6.27 2.03
CA LEU A 90 -4.01 5.84 2.34
C LEU A 90 -4.03 4.37 2.74
N ILE A 91 -4.69 4.08 3.86
CA ILE A 91 -5.03 2.72 4.28
C ILE A 91 -6.54 2.60 4.22
N SER A 92 -7.04 1.65 3.44
CA SER A 92 -8.46 1.41 3.25
C SER A 92 -8.86 0.06 3.81
N GLN A 93 -10.00 -0.02 4.46
CA GLN A 93 -10.56 -1.26 4.97
C GLN A 93 -12.00 -1.38 4.50
N LEU A 94 -12.36 -2.53 3.96
CA LEU A 94 -13.71 -2.78 3.47
C LEU A 94 -14.12 -4.24 3.69
N ASP A 95 -15.43 -4.43 3.87
CA ASP A 95 -16.00 -5.77 3.93
C ASP A 95 -15.87 -6.46 2.58
N SER A 96 -15.55 -7.75 2.59
CA SER A 96 -15.39 -8.51 1.37
C SER A 96 -16.04 -9.88 1.49
N ASN A 97 -16.51 -10.41 0.36
CA ASN A 97 -16.96 -11.78 0.22
C ASN A 97 -16.03 -12.49 -0.74
N ILE A 98 -15.34 -13.50 -0.24
CA ILE A 98 -14.35 -14.23 -1.06
C ILE A 98 -14.64 -15.72 -0.99
N ALA A 99 -14.18 -16.44 -2.02
CA ALA A 99 -14.20 -17.89 -2.05
C ALA A 99 -12.88 -18.40 -2.60
N PHE A 100 -12.34 -19.41 -1.96
CA PHE A 100 -11.20 -20.17 -2.49
C PHE A 100 -11.79 -21.39 -3.22
N VAL A 101 -11.65 -21.41 -4.52
CA VAL A 101 -12.23 -22.44 -5.38
C VAL A 101 -11.19 -23.50 -5.73
#